data_224ace9444586f423f35c2fbda08c879
#
_entry.id   224ace9444586f423f35c2fbda08c879
#
_cell.length_a   1.000
_cell.length_b   1.000
_cell.length_c   1.000
_cell.angle_alpha   90.00
_cell.angle_beta   90.00
_cell.angle_gamma   90.00
#
_symmetry.space_group_name_H-M   'P 1'
#
loop_
_entity.id
_entity.type
_entity.pdbx_description
1 polymer ?
#
loop_
_entity_poly.entity_id
_entity_poly.type
_entity_poly.pdbx_seq_one_letter_code
_entity_poly.pdbx_strand_id
1 'polypeptide(L)'
;MSESHTHGLAEHADLSPAFRWAVALNAGYVVIELIAGLATGSLALLADAAHNMTDVAGLLIAWGASVLATRPPTSRFTYGFGRATILAALANAVAILIGVGAVIWEAVQRFLEPVAVPGATILGVALVGIAINTGTALLFRTSRHSDLNAEGAFLHMAADAAVSVAVVVAAAGILLTGWDWLDPAVAILVSLLIAWTAFGLLRSSLGLSFDGVPSSIDRTKVVAWLRSHPGIASVHDVHIWSLSTTRVALTAHLVMPAGHPGDSFLDKLADDLAHDFSIAHVTLQIEIGDKDQCRLAPDDVI
;
A
#
# COMPACT_ATOMS: atom_id res chain seq x y z
N MET A 1 -38.74 -15.17 7.11
CA MET A 1 -37.67 -15.16 8.08
C MET A 1 -36.45 -14.69 7.29
N SER A 2 -36.15 -13.41 7.42
CA SER A 2 -35.04 -12.77 6.69
C SER A 2 -33.79 -12.91 7.54
N GLU A 3 -32.88 -13.81 7.16
CA GLU A 3 -31.53 -13.84 7.72
C GLU A 3 -30.74 -12.73 7.03
N SER A 4 -30.50 -11.65 7.77
CA SER A 4 -29.60 -10.59 7.37
C SER A 4 -28.17 -11.13 7.42
N HIS A 5 -27.60 -11.47 6.24
CA HIS A 5 -26.17 -11.65 6.10
C HIS A 5 -25.48 -10.29 6.27
N THR A 6 -25.27 -9.88 7.52
CA THR A 6 -24.27 -8.88 7.86
C THR A 6 -22.90 -9.53 7.64
N HIS A 7 -22.36 -9.42 6.42
CA HIS A 7 -20.93 -9.63 6.21
C HIS A 7 -20.19 -8.64 7.11
N GLY A 8 -19.44 -9.20 8.03
CA GLY A 8 -18.76 -8.50 9.10
C GLY A 8 -17.95 -7.32 8.56
N LEU A 9 -18.45 -6.14 8.91
CA LEU A 9 -17.64 -4.94 8.98
C LEU A 9 -16.44 -5.29 9.86
N ALA A 10 -15.26 -5.00 9.33
CA ALA A 10 -13.95 -5.24 9.91
C ALA A 10 -14.03 -5.48 11.41
N GLU A 11 -13.83 -6.73 11.83
CA GLU A 11 -13.42 -7.07 13.16
C GLU A 11 -12.33 -6.06 13.52
N HIS A 12 -12.57 -5.19 14.48
CA HIS A 12 -11.54 -4.34 15.03
C HIS A 12 -10.46 -5.31 15.46
N ALA A 13 -9.39 -5.39 14.66
CA ALA A 13 -8.25 -6.20 14.98
C ALA A 13 -7.77 -5.69 16.33
N ASP A 14 -8.12 -6.43 17.40
CA ASP A 14 -7.50 -6.25 18.70
C ASP A 14 -6.03 -6.52 18.45
N LEU A 15 -5.29 -5.42 18.30
CA LEU A 15 -3.86 -5.48 17.97
C LEU A 15 -3.22 -6.40 19.00
N SER A 16 -2.71 -7.55 18.55
CA SER A 16 -2.10 -8.51 19.46
C SER A 16 -1.06 -7.78 20.33
N PRO A 17 -0.83 -8.22 21.57
CA PRO A 17 0.18 -7.57 22.44
C PRO A 17 1.53 -7.43 21.72
N ALA A 18 1.91 -8.39 20.88
CA ALA A 18 3.13 -8.35 20.07
C ALA A 18 3.14 -7.14 19.12
N PHE A 19 2.02 -6.86 18.44
CA PHE A 19 1.91 -5.73 17.52
C PHE A 19 2.03 -4.39 18.25
N ARG A 20 1.35 -4.23 19.40
CA ARG A 20 1.43 -3.01 20.22
C ARG A 20 2.86 -2.74 20.70
N TRP A 21 3.57 -3.78 21.15
CA TRP A 21 4.97 -3.65 21.57
C TRP A 21 5.89 -3.33 20.40
N ALA A 22 5.70 -3.96 19.25
CA ALA A 22 6.48 -3.67 18.05
C ALA A 22 6.33 -2.19 17.65
N VAL A 23 5.09 -1.67 17.57
CA VAL A 23 4.83 -0.26 17.25
C VAL A 23 5.45 0.68 18.28
N ALA A 24 5.29 0.41 19.57
CA ALA A 24 5.82 1.27 20.63
C ALA A 24 7.37 1.32 20.63
N LEU A 25 8.02 0.17 20.45
CA LEU A 25 9.47 0.08 20.40
C LEU A 25 10.04 0.79 19.15
N ASN A 26 9.44 0.57 17.99
CA ASN A 26 9.87 1.23 16.76
C ASN A 26 9.62 2.74 16.82
N ALA A 27 8.44 3.20 17.28
CA ALA A 27 8.18 4.63 17.46
C ALA A 27 9.19 5.29 18.41
N GLY A 28 9.53 4.62 19.52
CA GLY A 28 10.57 5.07 20.45
C GLY A 28 11.95 5.14 19.79
N TYR A 29 12.30 4.14 18.98
CA TYR A 29 13.55 4.10 18.25
C TYR A 29 13.67 5.23 17.22
N VAL A 30 12.61 5.49 16.43
CA VAL A 30 12.56 6.61 15.48
C VAL A 30 12.89 7.95 16.15
N VAL A 31 12.38 8.18 17.36
CA VAL A 31 12.68 9.42 18.11
C VAL A 31 14.15 9.47 18.50
N ILE A 32 14.71 8.36 18.98
CA ILE A 32 16.16 8.28 19.36
C ILE A 32 17.01 8.53 18.11
N GLU A 33 16.69 7.90 17.02
CA GLU A 33 17.42 7.97 15.75
C GLU A 33 17.38 9.39 15.14
N LEU A 34 16.21 10.03 15.16
CA LEU A 34 16.04 11.40 14.71
C LEU A 34 16.89 12.38 15.57
N ILE A 35 16.82 12.26 16.90
CA ILE A 35 17.59 13.10 17.80
C ILE A 35 19.09 12.86 17.58
N ALA A 36 19.53 11.62 17.47
CA ALA A 36 20.92 11.28 17.23
C ALA A 36 21.40 11.78 15.86
N GLY A 37 20.60 11.59 14.80
CA GLY A 37 20.89 12.08 13.45
C GLY A 37 21.05 13.60 13.40
N LEU A 38 20.15 14.34 14.04
CA LEU A 38 20.24 15.80 14.14
C LEU A 38 21.46 16.26 14.99
N ALA A 39 21.73 15.61 16.11
CA ALA A 39 22.84 15.95 17.01
C ALA A 39 24.22 15.65 16.42
N THR A 40 24.32 14.57 15.65
CA THR A 40 25.58 14.12 15.02
C THR A 40 25.79 14.67 13.62
N GLY A 41 24.72 15.15 12.99
CA GLY A 41 24.69 15.53 11.59
C GLY A 41 24.79 14.32 10.64
N SER A 42 24.58 13.08 11.08
CA SER A 42 24.59 11.88 10.21
C SER A 42 23.39 11.83 9.28
N LEU A 43 23.64 11.83 7.97
CA LEU A 43 22.61 11.68 6.97
C LEU A 43 22.10 10.25 6.87
N ALA A 44 22.93 9.26 7.14
CA ALA A 44 22.50 7.86 7.17
C ALA A 44 21.46 7.62 8.28
N LEU A 45 21.68 8.15 9.50
CA LEU A 45 20.68 8.09 10.57
C LEU A 45 19.42 8.90 10.25
N LEU A 46 19.56 10.08 9.63
CA LEU A 46 18.40 10.89 9.25
C LEU A 46 17.57 10.25 8.13
N ALA A 47 18.21 9.56 7.19
CA ALA A 47 17.53 8.81 6.13
C ALA A 47 16.71 7.63 6.71
N ASP A 48 17.31 6.88 7.64
CA ASP A 48 16.66 5.76 8.31
C ASP A 48 15.50 6.25 9.21
N ALA A 49 15.71 7.29 10.02
CA ALA A 49 14.68 7.92 10.83
C ALA A 49 13.53 8.47 9.98
N ALA A 50 13.82 9.09 8.83
CA ALA A 50 12.80 9.60 7.91
C ALA A 50 11.98 8.47 7.29
N HIS A 51 12.60 7.34 6.95
CA HIS A 51 11.90 6.15 6.49
C HIS A 51 10.92 5.64 7.55
N ASN A 52 11.42 5.30 8.71
CA ASN A 52 10.62 4.78 9.83
C ASN A 52 9.49 5.75 10.25
N MET A 53 9.77 7.06 10.28
CA MET A 53 8.76 8.09 10.59
C MET A 53 7.68 8.16 9.50
N THR A 54 8.05 7.98 8.24
CA THR A 54 7.09 7.99 7.14
C THR A 54 6.16 6.79 7.19
N ASP A 55 6.65 5.63 7.61
CA ASP A 55 5.80 4.44 7.79
C ASP A 55 4.77 4.66 8.88
N VAL A 56 5.17 5.24 10.03
CA VAL A 56 4.22 5.61 11.10
C VAL A 56 3.21 6.65 10.62
N ALA A 57 3.66 7.70 9.94
CA ALA A 57 2.79 8.74 9.39
C ALA A 57 1.82 8.18 8.34
N GLY A 58 2.32 7.31 7.45
CA GLY A 58 1.53 6.62 6.44
C GLY A 58 0.42 5.77 7.05
N LEU A 59 0.73 5.03 8.11
CA LEU A 59 -0.26 4.24 8.86
C LEU A 59 -1.34 5.12 9.50
N LEU A 60 -0.97 6.27 10.08
CA LEU A 60 -1.93 7.21 10.68
C LEU A 60 -2.83 7.84 9.61
N ILE A 61 -2.29 8.22 8.47
CA ILE A 61 -3.05 8.78 7.34
C ILE A 61 -4.01 7.71 6.78
N ALA A 62 -3.52 6.49 6.59
CA ALA A 62 -4.33 5.37 6.11
C ALA A 62 -5.46 5.01 7.09
N TRP A 63 -5.16 5.02 8.40
CA TRP A 63 -6.19 4.82 9.44
C TRP A 63 -7.23 5.92 9.42
N GLY A 64 -6.84 7.20 9.39
CA GLY A 64 -7.77 8.32 9.29
C GLY A 64 -8.65 8.24 8.04
N ALA A 65 -8.07 7.87 6.90
CA ALA A 65 -8.80 7.67 5.65
C ALA A 65 -9.77 6.47 5.74
N SER A 66 -9.37 5.37 6.39
CA SER A 66 -10.24 4.21 6.60
C SER A 66 -11.44 4.55 7.49
N VAL A 67 -11.23 5.31 8.56
CA VAL A 67 -12.32 5.83 9.40
C VAL A 67 -13.26 6.74 8.60
N LEU A 68 -12.71 7.60 7.73
CA LEU A 68 -13.54 8.44 6.86
C LEU A 68 -14.35 7.59 5.86
N ALA A 69 -13.76 6.51 5.34
CA ALA A 69 -14.40 5.61 4.38
C ALA A 69 -15.59 4.82 4.97
N THR A 70 -15.71 4.71 6.30
CA THR A 70 -16.87 4.09 6.95
C THR A 70 -18.09 5.00 7.02
N ARG A 71 -17.95 6.30 6.74
CA ARG A 71 -19.09 7.22 6.74
C ARG A 71 -20.08 6.85 5.64
N PRO A 72 -21.40 6.94 5.92
CA PRO A 72 -22.41 6.60 4.95
C PRO A 72 -22.37 7.52 3.73
N PRO A 73 -22.83 7.03 2.57
CA PRO A 73 -23.00 7.85 1.39
C PRO A 73 -23.90 9.06 1.65
N THR A 74 -23.66 10.14 0.88
CA THR A 74 -24.48 11.36 0.92
C THR A 74 -25.02 11.63 -0.48
N SER A 75 -25.96 12.58 -0.60
CA SER A 75 -26.49 12.99 -1.91
C SER A 75 -25.41 13.52 -2.86
N ARG A 76 -24.31 14.06 -2.33
CA ARG A 76 -23.18 14.57 -3.11
C ARG A 76 -22.11 13.50 -3.36
N PHE A 77 -21.90 12.59 -2.41
CA PHE A 77 -20.90 11.52 -2.49
C PHE A 77 -21.62 10.17 -2.42
N THR A 78 -22.19 9.75 -3.55
CA THR A 78 -23.09 8.59 -3.62
C THR A 78 -22.40 7.25 -3.34
N TYR A 79 -21.09 7.13 -3.62
CA TYR A 79 -20.26 5.99 -3.20
C TYR A 79 -19.64 6.16 -1.81
N GLY A 80 -19.99 7.24 -1.07
CA GLY A 80 -19.35 7.58 0.20
C GLY A 80 -17.94 8.14 0.02
N PHE A 81 -17.10 7.93 1.03
CA PHE A 81 -15.76 8.48 1.09
C PHE A 81 -14.67 7.43 0.88
N GLY A 82 -14.99 6.29 0.26
CA GLY A 82 -14.04 5.21 0.03
C GLY A 82 -12.75 5.67 -0.66
N ARG A 83 -12.83 6.56 -1.64
CA ARG A 83 -11.67 7.11 -2.36
C ARG A 83 -10.68 7.88 -1.48
N ALA A 84 -11.07 8.29 -0.26
CA ALA A 84 -10.15 8.91 0.69
C ALA A 84 -8.95 7.99 0.99
N THR A 85 -9.12 6.67 0.96
CA THR A 85 -8.02 5.72 1.18
C THR A 85 -7.01 5.71 0.02
N ILE A 86 -7.47 5.88 -1.22
CA ILE A 86 -6.62 5.99 -2.41
C ILE A 86 -5.84 7.32 -2.37
N LEU A 87 -6.53 8.42 -2.06
CA LEU A 87 -5.90 9.74 -1.94
C LEU A 87 -4.90 9.80 -0.79
N ALA A 88 -5.18 9.12 0.32
CA ALA A 88 -4.25 8.99 1.44
C ALA A 88 -2.96 8.26 1.02
N ALA A 89 -3.07 7.14 0.30
CA ALA A 89 -1.92 6.41 -0.22
C ALA A 89 -1.11 7.26 -1.22
N LEU A 90 -1.79 8.02 -2.09
CA LEU A 90 -1.16 8.94 -3.02
C LEU A 90 -0.39 10.05 -2.29
N ALA A 91 -1.04 10.71 -1.33
CA ALA A 91 -0.41 11.79 -0.54
C ALA A 91 0.80 11.28 0.24
N ASN A 92 0.70 10.07 0.83
CA ASN A 92 1.81 9.42 1.53
C ASN A 92 2.99 9.17 0.58
N ALA A 93 2.75 8.57 -0.59
CA ALA A 93 3.81 8.31 -1.57
C ALA A 93 4.52 9.60 -2.02
N VAL A 94 3.77 10.68 -2.25
CA VAL A 94 4.33 11.99 -2.61
C VAL A 94 5.18 12.56 -1.48
N ALA A 95 4.69 12.49 -0.23
CA ALA A 95 5.43 12.98 0.94
C ALA A 95 6.76 12.22 1.14
N ILE A 96 6.75 10.89 0.98
CA ILE A 96 7.97 10.06 1.02
C ILE A 96 8.97 10.53 -0.04
N LEU A 97 8.54 10.67 -1.30
CA LEU A 97 9.43 11.04 -2.40
C LEU A 97 10.03 12.44 -2.22
N ILE A 98 9.28 13.38 -1.64
CA ILE A 98 9.79 14.73 -1.31
C ILE A 98 10.88 14.60 -0.22
N GLY A 99 10.60 13.86 0.87
CA GLY A 99 11.56 13.65 1.96
C GLY A 99 12.85 12.97 1.49
N VAL A 100 12.71 11.90 0.72
CA VAL A 100 13.85 11.19 0.10
C VAL A 100 14.64 12.10 -0.83
N GLY A 101 13.97 12.90 -1.65
CA GLY A 101 14.63 13.88 -2.52
C GLY A 101 15.47 14.91 -1.74
N ALA A 102 14.97 15.38 -0.59
CA ALA A 102 15.71 16.30 0.28
C ALA A 102 16.96 15.62 0.89
N VAL A 103 16.85 14.37 1.34
CA VAL A 103 17.99 13.62 1.87
C VAL A 103 19.06 13.37 0.80
N ILE A 104 18.65 12.96 -0.41
CA ILE A 104 19.58 12.75 -1.54
C ILE A 104 20.27 14.08 -1.90
N TRP A 105 19.54 15.18 -1.96
CA TRP A 105 20.11 16.49 -2.24
C TRP A 105 21.19 16.85 -1.22
N GLU A 106 20.90 16.74 0.05
CA GLU A 106 21.86 17.02 1.12
C GLU A 106 23.07 16.08 1.06
N ALA A 107 22.85 14.79 0.80
CA ALA A 107 23.92 13.81 0.67
C ALA A 107 24.87 14.14 -0.49
N VAL A 108 24.33 14.57 -1.63
CA VAL A 108 25.15 15.01 -2.76
C VAL A 108 26.00 16.25 -2.39
N GLN A 109 25.44 17.22 -1.66
CA GLN A 109 26.20 18.38 -1.19
C GLN A 109 27.37 17.96 -0.27
N ARG A 110 27.17 16.95 0.58
CA ARG A 110 28.22 16.44 1.47
C ARG A 110 29.34 15.66 0.79
N PHE A 111 29.12 15.17 -0.43
CA PHE A 111 30.23 14.68 -1.25
C PHE A 111 31.12 15.79 -1.74
N LEU A 112 30.56 16.99 -1.95
CA LEU A 112 31.33 18.18 -2.40
C LEU A 112 32.01 18.88 -1.22
N GLU A 113 31.34 18.94 -0.07
CA GLU A 113 31.83 19.54 1.18
C GLU A 113 31.69 18.53 2.33
N PRO A 114 32.68 17.61 2.50
CA PRO A 114 32.63 16.58 3.52
C PRO A 114 32.54 17.14 4.94
N VAL A 115 31.61 16.63 5.73
CA VAL A 115 31.43 16.98 7.14
C VAL A 115 31.81 15.77 7.99
N ALA A 116 32.71 15.97 8.97
CA ALA A 116 33.06 14.91 9.88
C ALA A 116 31.86 14.52 10.75
N VAL A 117 31.62 13.21 10.85
CA VAL A 117 30.53 12.64 11.66
C VAL A 117 31.08 11.72 12.74
N PRO A 118 30.50 11.71 13.98
CA PRO A 118 30.98 10.90 15.06
C PRO A 118 30.57 9.42 14.88
N GLY A 119 31.38 8.65 14.16
CA GLY A 119 31.11 7.26 13.82
C GLY A 119 30.78 6.36 15.02
N ALA A 120 31.35 6.61 16.21
CA ALA A 120 31.01 5.85 17.41
C ALA A 120 29.53 6.02 17.86
N THR A 121 28.99 7.24 17.76
CA THR A 121 27.62 7.51 18.11
C THR A 121 26.67 6.88 17.06
N ILE A 122 26.99 7.01 15.77
CA ILE A 122 26.24 6.39 14.67
C ILE A 122 26.20 4.87 14.86
N LEU A 123 27.35 4.26 15.12
CA LEU A 123 27.47 2.82 15.39
C LEU A 123 26.58 2.38 16.56
N GLY A 124 26.61 3.13 17.67
CA GLY A 124 25.82 2.81 18.87
C GLY A 124 24.32 2.85 18.59
N VAL A 125 23.83 3.89 17.89
CA VAL A 125 22.41 4.05 17.55
C VAL A 125 21.97 2.95 16.56
N ALA A 126 22.75 2.69 15.53
CA ALA A 126 22.43 1.67 14.53
C ALA A 126 22.42 0.24 15.12
N LEU A 127 23.30 -0.06 16.09
CA LEU A 127 23.26 -1.34 16.82
C LEU A 127 21.98 -1.49 17.66
N VAL A 128 21.49 -0.41 18.27
CA VAL A 128 20.18 -0.39 18.96
C VAL A 128 19.07 -0.65 17.95
N GLY A 129 19.13 -0.05 16.76
CA GLY A 129 18.18 -0.30 15.66
C GLY A 129 18.14 -1.76 15.27
N ILE A 130 19.28 -2.38 15.02
CA ILE A 130 19.34 -3.83 14.73
C ILE A 130 18.68 -4.65 15.83
N ALA A 131 18.97 -4.32 17.10
CA ALA A 131 18.41 -5.06 18.23
C ALA A 131 16.90 -4.93 18.32
N ILE A 132 16.36 -3.72 18.13
CA ILE A 132 14.92 -3.44 18.16
C ILE A 132 14.23 -4.09 16.96
N ASN A 133 14.70 -3.85 15.72
CA ASN A 133 14.08 -4.38 14.51
C ASN A 133 14.16 -5.91 14.45
N THR A 134 15.28 -6.51 14.84
CA THR A 134 15.40 -7.97 14.96
C THR A 134 14.50 -8.52 16.06
N GLY A 135 14.49 -7.89 17.24
CA GLY A 135 13.63 -8.29 18.35
C GLY A 135 12.15 -8.24 17.99
N THR A 136 11.69 -7.16 17.34
CA THR A 136 10.32 -7.02 16.88
C THR A 136 9.98 -8.00 15.74
N ALA A 137 10.89 -8.25 14.79
CA ALA A 137 10.72 -9.29 13.79
C ALA A 137 10.53 -10.68 14.44
N LEU A 138 11.30 -11.01 15.46
CA LEU A 138 11.17 -12.29 16.16
C LEU A 138 9.83 -12.47 16.89
N LEU A 139 9.14 -11.37 17.29
CA LEU A 139 7.79 -11.45 17.86
C LEU A 139 6.77 -12.01 16.85
N PHE A 140 6.98 -11.76 15.56
CA PHE A 140 6.08 -12.23 14.49
C PHE A 140 6.49 -13.57 13.88
N ARG A 141 7.68 -14.09 14.22
CA ARG A 141 8.24 -15.31 13.61
C ARG A 141 7.30 -16.52 13.67
N THR A 142 6.58 -16.70 14.77
CA THR A 142 5.68 -17.85 14.96
C THR A 142 4.39 -17.70 14.16
N SER A 143 3.84 -16.48 14.08
CA SER A 143 2.55 -16.20 13.46
C SER A 143 2.63 -15.97 11.94
N ARG A 144 3.84 -15.70 11.38
CA ARG A 144 4.03 -15.34 9.96
C ARG A 144 3.55 -16.37 8.95
N HIS A 145 3.44 -17.65 9.34
CA HIS A 145 2.99 -18.73 8.45
C HIS A 145 1.48 -18.93 8.44
N SER A 146 0.77 -18.30 9.37
CA SER A 146 -0.68 -18.42 9.54
C SER A 146 -1.44 -17.10 9.36
N ASP A 147 -0.72 -15.96 9.33
CA ASP A 147 -1.31 -14.63 9.25
C ASP A 147 -0.46 -13.74 8.31
N LEU A 148 -1.07 -13.29 7.21
CA LEU A 148 -0.43 -12.42 6.21
C LEU A 148 0.02 -11.08 6.78
N ASN A 149 -0.69 -10.53 7.78
CA ASN A 149 -0.27 -9.28 8.44
C ASN A 149 0.98 -9.52 9.28
N ALA A 150 1.08 -10.65 9.97
CA ALA A 150 2.27 -11.04 10.72
C ALA A 150 3.46 -11.33 9.79
N GLU A 151 3.23 -11.91 8.61
CA GLU A 151 4.26 -12.10 7.58
C GLU A 151 4.76 -10.76 7.05
N GLY A 152 3.85 -9.85 6.71
CA GLY A 152 4.20 -8.49 6.27
C GLY A 152 5.00 -7.73 7.32
N ALA A 153 4.57 -7.76 8.59
CA ALA A 153 5.28 -7.13 9.70
C ALA A 153 6.68 -7.75 9.93
N PHE A 154 6.81 -9.08 9.83
CA PHE A 154 8.11 -9.75 9.93
C PHE A 154 9.06 -9.31 8.82
N LEU A 155 8.60 -9.29 7.57
CA LEU A 155 9.42 -8.90 6.41
C LEU A 155 9.84 -7.44 6.48
N HIS A 156 8.93 -6.55 6.90
CA HIS A 156 9.22 -5.13 7.08
C HIS A 156 10.31 -4.91 8.15
N MET A 157 10.13 -5.45 9.35
CA MET A 157 11.13 -5.34 10.42
C MET A 157 12.48 -5.99 10.05
N ALA A 158 12.47 -7.06 9.27
CA ALA A 158 13.70 -7.68 8.77
C ALA A 158 14.42 -6.78 7.73
N ALA A 159 13.68 -6.07 6.89
CA ALA A 159 14.24 -5.10 5.95
C ALA A 159 14.86 -3.91 6.69
N ASP A 160 14.18 -3.36 7.71
CA ASP A 160 14.71 -2.26 8.53
C ASP A 160 15.98 -2.69 9.30
N ALA A 161 16.01 -3.91 9.81
CA ALA A 161 17.24 -4.47 10.40
C ALA A 161 18.39 -4.53 9.38
N ALA A 162 18.10 -4.89 8.12
CA ALA A 162 19.12 -4.91 7.06
C ALA A 162 19.63 -3.50 6.69
N VAL A 163 18.76 -2.49 6.70
CA VAL A 163 19.14 -1.07 6.53
C VAL A 163 20.04 -0.64 7.68
N SER A 164 19.66 -0.93 8.92
CA SER A 164 20.49 -0.63 10.10
C SER A 164 21.87 -1.33 10.05
N VAL A 165 21.97 -2.54 9.47
CA VAL A 165 23.26 -3.21 9.22
C VAL A 165 24.11 -2.41 8.24
N ALA A 166 23.55 -1.84 7.18
CA ALA A 166 24.31 -1.00 6.26
C ALA A 166 24.87 0.25 6.96
N VAL A 167 24.08 0.88 7.85
CA VAL A 167 24.52 2.01 8.67
C VAL A 167 25.66 1.61 9.62
N VAL A 168 25.57 0.42 10.26
CA VAL A 168 26.64 -0.13 11.12
C VAL A 168 27.94 -0.34 10.34
N VAL A 169 27.85 -0.90 9.13
CA VAL A 169 29.03 -1.11 8.27
C VAL A 169 29.67 0.23 7.89
N ALA A 170 28.88 1.23 7.55
CA ALA A 170 29.39 2.58 7.26
C ALA A 170 30.06 3.21 8.50
N ALA A 171 29.38 3.18 9.65
CA ALA A 171 29.91 3.74 10.88
C ALA A 171 31.24 3.07 11.33
N ALA A 172 31.31 1.73 11.20
CA ALA A 172 32.56 0.99 11.46
C ALA A 172 33.65 1.40 10.45
N GLY A 173 33.28 1.57 9.16
CA GLY A 173 34.20 2.06 8.14
C GLY A 173 34.75 3.44 8.47
N ILE A 174 33.90 4.39 8.89
CA ILE A 174 34.30 5.74 9.32
C ILE A 174 35.26 5.67 10.50
N LEU A 175 34.97 4.85 11.51
CA LEU A 175 35.83 4.69 12.68
C LEU A 175 37.20 4.11 12.34
N LEU A 176 37.30 3.19 11.39
CA LEU A 176 38.55 2.51 11.06
C LEU A 176 39.39 3.30 10.05
N THR A 177 38.75 4.06 9.14
CA THR A 177 39.46 4.68 8.01
C THR A 177 39.42 6.20 8.04
N GLY A 178 38.49 6.82 8.80
CA GLY A 178 38.20 8.26 8.74
C GLY A 178 37.49 8.69 7.44
N TRP A 179 36.87 7.77 6.73
CA TRP A 179 36.19 8.06 5.47
C TRP A 179 34.74 8.59 5.68
N ASP A 180 34.62 9.87 6.00
CA ASP A 180 33.32 10.50 6.29
C ASP A 180 32.32 10.44 5.12
N TRP A 181 32.79 10.24 3.87
CA TRP A 181 31.92 10.08 2.69
C TRP A 181 31.04 8.81 2.74
N LEU A 182 31.36 7.86 3.62
CA LEU A 182 30.52 6.65 3.79
C LEU A 182 29.13 6.97 4.33
N ASP A 183 28.99 8.01 5.18
CA ASP A 183 27.69 8.44 5.70
C ASP A 183 26.74 8.90 4.58
N PRO A 184 27.08 9.88 3.73
CA PRO A 184 26.21 10.27 2.62
C PRO A 184 26.05 9.17 1.56
N ALA A 185 27.02 8.26 1.39
CA ALA A 185 26.89 7.15 0.47
C ALA A 185 25.78 6.17 0.91
N VAL A 186 25.77 5.81 2.21
CA VAL A 186 24.72 4.94 2.76
C VAL A 186 23.38 5.67 2.79
N ALA A 187 23.34 6.97 3.11
CA ALA A 187 22.14 7.76 3.04
C ALA A 187 21.51 7.74 1.63
N ILE A 188 22.30 7.87 0.56
CA ILE A 188 21.81 7.75 -0.83
C ILE A 188 21.32 6.33 -1.10
N LEU A 189 22.05 5.30 -0.71
CA LEU A 189 21.65 3.91 -0.94
C LEU A 189 20.28 3.61 -0.31
N VAL A 190 20.11 3.96 0.96
CA VAL A 190 18.84 3.81 1.71
C VAL A 190 17.73 4.61 1.05
N SER A 191 18.02 5.89 0.72
CA SER A 191 17.06 6.78 0.06
C SER A 191 16.60 6.25 -1.30
N LEU A 192 17.48 5.65 -2.11
CA LEU A 192 17.12 5.04 -3.39
C LEU A 192 16.22 3.81 -3.21
N LEU A 193 16.47 3.01 -2.19
CA LEU A 193 15.63 1.87 -1.86
C LEU A 193 14.21 2.33 -1.48
N ILE A 194 14.12 3.36 -0.62
CA ILE A 194 12.84 3.95 -0.21
C ILE A 194 12.12 4.58 -1.42
N ALA A 195 12.85 5.31 -2.27
CA ALA A 195 12.28 5.90 -3.48
C ALA A 195 11.69 4.85 -4.42
N TRP A 196 12.33 3.71 -4.57
CA TRP A 196 11.84 2.59 -5.38
C TRP A 196 10.48 2.09 -4.90
N THR A 197 10.33 1.83 -3.60
CA THR A 197 9.07 1.36 -3.01
C THR A 197 7.98 2.43 -3.08
N ALA A 198 8.32 3.69 -2.75
CA ALA A 198 7.40 4.83 -2.80
C ALA A 198 6.93 5.12 -4.23
N PHE A 199 7.79 4.95 -5.25
CA PHE A 199 7.40 5.10 -6.65
C PHE A 199 6.40 4.03 -7.08
N GLY A 200 6.56 2.78 -6.61
CA GLY A 200 5.57 1.72 -6.79
C GLY A 200 4.20 2.10 -6.23
N LEU A 201 4.18 2.60 -4.98
CA LEU A 201 2.95 3.08 -4.33
C LEU A 201 2.33 4.27 -5.08
N LEU A 202 3.16 5.24 -5.51
CA LEU A 202 2.70 6.38 -6.30
C LEU A 202 2.02 5.93 -7.58
N ARG A 203 2.67 5.06 -8.36
CA ARG A 203 2.13 4.54 -9.63
C ARG A 203 0.80 3.81 -9.43
N SER A 204 0.72 2.94 -8.42
CA SER A 204 -0.50 2.21 -8.10
C SER A 204 -1.62 3.15 -7.69
N SER A 205 -1.36 4.09 -6.77
CA SER A 205 -2.36 5.06 -6.29
C SER A 205 -2.84 6.00 -7.40
N LEU A 206 -1.96 6.44 -8.30
CA LEU A 206 -2.35 7.21 -9.48
C LEU A 206 -3.24 6.37 -10.40
N GLY A 207 -2.88 5.12 -10.70
CA GLY A 207 -3.70 4.24 -11.50
C GLY A 207 -5.12 4.09 -10.96
N LEU A 208 -5.25 3.85 -9.63
CA LEU A 208 -6.55 3.76 -8.97
C LEU A 208 -7.31 5.12 -8.95
N SER A 209 -6.60 6.24 -8.93
CA SER A 209 -7.21 7.58 -8.98
C SER A 209 -7.81 7.90 -10.36
N PHE A 210 -7.25 7.32 -11.42
CA PHE A 210 -7.74 7.40 -12.80
C PHE A 210 -8.69 6.27 -13.18
N ASP A 211 -9.35 5.67 -12.21
CA ASP A 211 -10.29 4.56 -12.43
C ASP A 211 -9.67 3.32 -13.12
N GLY A 212 -8.34 3.17 -13.03
CA GLY A 212 -7.65 2.01 -13.57
C GLY A 212 -8.07 0.70 -12.89
N VAL A 213 -8.00 -0.39 -13.63
CA VAL A 213 -8.25 -1.74 -13.10
C VAL A 213 -7.21 -2.05 -12.02
N PRO A 214 -7.61 -2.45 -10.80
CA PRO A 214 -6.67 -2.86 -9.76
C PRO A 214 -5.74 -3.96 -10.26
N SER A 215 -4.45 -3.90 -9.87
CA SER A 215 -3.45 -4.89 -10.29
C SER A 215 -3.75 -6.34 -9.83
N SER A 216 -4.60 -6.49 -8.83
CA SER A 216 -5.08 -7.79 -8.35
C SER A 216 -6.14 -8.43 -9.26
N ILE A 217 -6.70 -7.68 -10.22
CA ILE A 217 -7.80 -8.12 -11.08
C ILE A 217 -7.32 -8.17 -12.54
N ASP A 218 -7.48 -9.34 -13.14
CA ASP A 218 -7.27 -9.53 -14.58
C ASP A 218 -8.62 -9.35 -15.32
N ARG A 219 -8.80 -8.17 -15.97
CA ARG A 219 -10.01 -7.88 -16.76
C ARG A 219 -10.32 -8.97 -17.79
N THR A 220 -9.28 -9.55 -18.41
CA THR A 220 -9.47 -10.59 -19.44
C THR A 220 -10.11 -11.85 -18.85
N LYS A 221 -9.67 -12.24 -17.64
CA LYS A 221 -10.27 -13.39 -16.94
C LYS A 221 -11.71 -13.12 -16.54
N VAL A 222 -12.01 -11.92 -16.03
CA VAL A 222 -13.40 -11.52 -15.68
C VAL A 222 -14.31 -11.58 -16.90
N VAL A 223 -13.90 -11.01 -18.03
CA VAL A 223 -14.68 -11.03 -19.28
C VAL A 223 -14.87 -12.47 -19.79
N ALA A 224 -13.82 -13.30 -19.76
CA ALA A 224 -13.91 -14.70 -20.17
C ALA A 224 -14.85 -15.50 -19.26
N TRP A 225 -14.80 -15.23 -17.96
CA TRP A 225 -15.68 -15.86 -16.97
C TRP A 225 -17.13 -15.46 -17.19
N LEU A 226 -17.44 -14.17 -17.37
CA LEU A 226 -18.80 -13.72 -17.71
C LEU A 226 -19.33 -14.40 -18.97
N ARG A 227 -18.52 -14.47 -20.03
CA ARG A 227 -18.87 -15.11 -21.30
C ARG A 227 -19.11 -16.63 -21.17
N SER A 228 -18.58 -17.29 -20.14
CA SER A 228 -18.77 -18.72 -19.95
C SER A 228 -20.16 -19.10 -19.39
N HIS A 229 -20.95 -18.12 -18.94
CA HIS A 229 -22.26 -18.39 -18.35
C HIS A 229 -23.33 -18.68 -19.40
N PRO A 230 -24.18 -19.68 -19.16
CA PRO A 230 -25.27 -20.04 -20.08
C PRO A 230 -26.20 -18.86 -20.34
N GLY A 231 -26.55 -18.65 -21.61
CA GLY A 231 -27.45 -17.58 -22.03
C GLY A 231 -26.75 -16.26 -22.35
N ILE A 232 -25.50 -16.05 -21.99
CA ILE A 232 -24.71 -14.88 -22.35
C ILE A 232 -24.07 -15.11 -23.73
N ALA A 233 -24.54 -14.40 -24.74
CA ALA A 233 -24.03 -14.51 -26.12
C ALA A 233 -22.76 -13.65 -26.33
N SER A 234 -22.70 -12.46 -25.73
CA SER A 234 -21.52 -11.60 -25.75
C SER A 234 -21.51 -10.67 -24.54
N VAL A 235 -20.34 -10.13 -24.24
CA VAL A 235 -20.10 -9.16 -23.17
C VAL A 235 -19.31 -8.00 -23.75
N HIS A 236 -19.74 -6.76 -23.51
CA HIS A 236 -19.06 -5.53 -23.91
C HIS A 236 -19.26 -4.43 -22.87
N ASP A 237 -18.66 -3.26 -23.08
CA ASP A 237 -18.71 -2.10 -22.17
C ASP A 237 -18.34 -2.47 -20.73
N VAL A 238 -17.22 -3.20 -20.58
CA VAL A 238 -16.77 -3.70 -19.29
C VAL A 238 -15.79 -2.73 -18.65
N HIS A 239 -16.24 -2.09 -17.57
CA HIS A 239 -15.43 -1.21 -16.75
C HIS A 239 -15.25 -1.78 -15.37
N ILE A 240 -14.00 -1.76 -14.88
CA ILE A 240 -13.63 -2.23 -13.53
C ILE A 240 -12.75 -1.15 -12.90
N TRP A 241 -13.16 -0.64 -11.74
CA TRP A 241 -12.42 0.42 -11.05
C TRP A 241 -12.51 0.29 -9.53
N SER A 242 -11.63 0.97 -8.82
CA SER A 242 -11.61 0.99 -7.36
C SER A 242 -12.49 2.09 -6.76
N LEU A 243 -13.37 1.71 -5.84
CA LEU A 243 -14.11 2.63 -4.96
C LEU A 243 -13.30 2.99 -3.70
N SER A 244 -12.35 2.15 -3.31
CA SER A 244 -11.39 2.33 -2.23
C SER A 244 -10.19 1.43 -2.46
N THR A 245 -9.21 1.43 -1.58
CA THR A 245 -8.09 0.46 -1.62
C THR A 245 -8.51 -1.00 -1.43
N THR A 246 -9.76 -1.24 -0.98
CA THR A 246 -10.28 -2.58 -0.65
C THR A 246 -11.60 -2.93 -1.35
N ARG A 247 -12.25 -1.97 -2.01
CA ARG A 247 -13.53 -2.19 -2.68
C ARG A 247 -13.43 -1.87 -4.14
N VAL A 248 -13.92 -2.80 -4.99
CA VAL A 248 -13.91 -2.69 -6.45
C VAL A 248 -15.33 -2.69 -6.97
N ALA A 249 -15.57 -1.91 -8.00
CA ALA A 249 -16.83 -1.88 -8.75
C ALA A 249 -16.61 -2.40 -10.17
N LEU A 250 -17.70 -2.95 -10.75
CA LEU A 250 -17.77 -3.39 -12.13
C LEU A 250 -19.10 -2.93 -12.74
N THR A 251 -19.02 -2.45 -13.97
CA THR A 251 -20.17 -2.37 -14.88
C THR A 251 -19.90 -3.21 -16.11
N ALA A 252 -20.94 -3.86 -16.64
CA ALA A 252 -20.83 -4.62 -17.88
C ALA A 252 -22.19 -4.73 -18.58
N HIS A 253 -22.17 -4.80 -19.91
CA HIS A 253 -23.32 -5.13 -20.74
C HIS A 253 -23.26 -6.62 -21.13
N LEU A 254 -24.35 -7.34 -20.86
CA LEU A 254 -24.52 -8.75 -21.16
C LEU A 254 -25.59 -8.93 -22.23
N VAL A 255 -25.21 -9.40 -23.42
CA VAL A 255 -26.17 -9.71 -24.49
C VAL A 255 -26.79 -11.08 -24.25
N MET A 256 -28.09 -11.12 -23.98
CA MET A 256 -28.87 -12.33 -23.68
C MET A 256 -30.08 -12.43 -24.58
N PRO A 257 -29.95 -12.95 -25.82
CA PRO A 257 -31.03 -12.98 -26.82
C PRO A 257 -32.27 -13.77 -26.39
N ALA A 258 -32.14 -14.70 -25.48
CA ALA A 258 -33.23 -15.50 -24.93
C ALA A 258 -34.17 -14.72 -23.98
N GLY A 259 -33.81 -13.48 -23.61
CA GLY A 259 -34.55 -12.61 -22.71
C GLY A 259 -33.84 -12.41 -21.38
N HIS A 260 -34.46 -11.60 -20.50
CA HIS A 260 -33.93 -11.28 -19.17
C HIS A 260 -33.91 -12.54 -18.28
N PRO A 261 -32.78 -12.89 -17.66
CA PRO A 261 -32.62 -14.16 -16.95
C PRO A 261 -33.29 -14.20 -15.56
N GLY A 262 -33.78 -13.04 -15.08
CA GLY A 262 -34.33 -12.86 -13.74
C GLY A 262 -33.30 -12.41 -12.73
N ASP A 263 -33.78 -11.81 -11.63
CA ASP A 263 -32.94 -11.19 -10.60
C ASP A 263 -32.04 -12.20 -9.88
N SER A 264 -32.55 -13.42 -9.63
CA SER A 264 -31.77 -14.46 -8.96
C SER A 264 -30.49 -14.89 -9.72
N PHE A 265 -30.51 -14.79 -11.06
CA PHE A 265 -29.32 -15.05 -11.86
C PHE A 265 -28.31 -13.90 -11.71
N LEU A 266 -28.79 -12.65 -11.70
CA LEU A 266 -27.94 -11.48 -11.55
C LEU A 266 -27.31 -11.41 -10.13
N ASP A 267 -28.12 -11.72 -9.10
CA ASP A 267 -27.63 -11.81 -7.72
C ASP A 267 -26.53 -12.88 -7.60
N LYS A 268 -26.74 -14.04 -8.20
CA LYS A 268 -25.72 -15.08 -8.21
C LYS A 268 -24.43 -14.66 -8.92
N LEU A 269 -24.54 -14.00 -10.09
CA LEU A 269 -23.37 -13.47 -10.79
C LEU A 269 -22.61 -12.45 -9.93
N ALA A 270 -23.34 -11.58 -9.21
CA ALA A 270 -22.75 -10.58 -8.33
C ALA A 270 -22.03 -11.24 -7.14
N ASP A 271 -22.63 -12.27 -6.53
CA ASP A 271 -22.02 -13.03 -5.44
C ASP A 271 -20.76 -13.78 -5.89
N ASP A 272 -20.81 -14.43 -7.06
CA ASP A 272 -19.68 -15.15 -7.62
C ASP A 272 -18.54 -14.16 -8.01
N LEU A 273 -18.85 -12.98 -8.56
CA LEU A 273 -17.86 -11.92 -8.84
C LEU A 273 -17.22 -11.39 -7.56
N ALA A 274 -17.98 -11.27 -6.48
CA ALA A 274 -17.45 -10.86 -5.18
C ALA A 274 -16.52 -11.93 -4.59
N HIS A 275 -16.89 -13.21 -4.70
CA HIS A 275 -16.13 -14.31 -4.15
C HIS A 275 -14.86 -14.61 -4.96
N ASP A 276 -14.97 -14.75 -6.28
CA ASP A 276 -13.87 -15.24 -7.13
C ASP A 276 -12.92 -14.15 -7.58
N PHE A 277 -13.42 -12.90 -7.73
CA PHE A 277 -12.65 -11.76 -8.24
C PHE A 277 -12.55 -10.58 -7.26
N SER A 278 -13.16 -10.68 -6.06
CA SER A 278 -13.19 -9.59 -5.07
C SER A 278 -13.85 -8.29 -5.59
N ILE A 279 -14.82 -8.42 -6.51
CA ILE A 279 -15.59 -7.32 -7.07
C ILE A 279 -16.91 -7.20 -6.32
N ALA A 280 -16.97 -6.31 -5.34
CA ALA A 280 -18.08 -6.23 -4.38
C ALA A 280 -19.28 -5.37 -4.84
N HIS A 281 -19.10 -4.52 -5.86
CA HIS A 281 -20.17 -3.65 -6.35
C HIS A 281 -20.35 -3.86 -7.85
N VAL A 282 -21.43 -4.52 -8.24
CA VAL A 282 -21.67 -4.95 -9.61
C VAL A 282 -22.93 -4.31 -10.15
N THR A 283 -22.88 -3.79 -11.37
CA THR A 283 -24.03 -3.32 -12.14
C THR A 283 -23.99 -3.98 -13.52
N LEU A 284 -25.01 -4.77 -13.84
CA LEU A 284 -25.10 -5.48 -15.11
C LEU A 284 -26.31 -4.97 -15.90
N GLN A 285 -26.06 -4.55 -17.12
CA GLN A 285 -27.13 -4.22 -18.08
C GLN A 285 -27.38 -5.43 -18.96
N ILE A 286 -28.67 -5.85 -19.05
CA ILE A 286 -29.07 -6.96 -19.92
C ILE A 286 -29.57 -6.38 -21.23
N GLU A 287 -29.01 -6.86 -22.34
CA GLU A 287 -29.41 -6.51 -23.68
C GLU A 287 -30.03 -7.72 -24.38
N ILE A 288 -31.30 -7.57 -24.83
CA ILE A 288 -32.08 -8.64 -25.47
C ILE A 288 -31.90 -8.61 -26.98
N GLY A 289 -31.49 -7.47 -27.55
CA GLY A 289 -31.26 -7.28 -28.97
C GLY A 289 -29.92 -7.84 -29.48
N ASP A 290 -29.67 -7.60 -30.76
CA ASP A 290 -28.40 -7.90 -31.38
C ASP A 290 -27.32 -6.94 -30.87
N LYS A 291 -26.09 -7.44 -30.66
CA LYS A 291 -24.94 -6.67 -30.15
C LYS A 291 -24.65 -5.39 -30.93
N ASP A 292 -24.99 -5.36 -32.22
CA ASP A 292 -24.76 -4.23 -33.12
C ASP A 292 -25.75 -3.05 -32.91
N GLN A 293 -26.74 -3.20 -32.01
CA GLN A 293 -27.70 -2.16 -31.69
C GLN A 293 -27.30 -1.27 -30.50
N CYS A 294 -26.31 -1.70 -29.70
CA CYS A 294 -25.83 -0.89 -28.59
C CYS A 294 -24.77 0.12 -29.08
N ARG A 295 -24.99 1.41 -28.80
CA ARG A 295 -24.03 2.47 -29.16
C ARG A 295 -22.69 2.34 -28.41
N LEU A 296 -22.66 1.59 -27.31
CA LEU A 296 -21.48 1.34 -26.49
C LEU A 296 -20.86 -0.04 -26.79
N ALA A 297 -21.27 -0.72 -27.87
CA ALA A 297 -20.75 -2.03 -28.27
C ALA A 297 -19.27 -2.03 -28.68
N PRO A 298 -18.71 -1.00 -29.36
CA PRO A 298 -17.27 -0.90 -29.63
C PRO A 298 -16.48 -0.66 -28.33
N ASP A 299 -15.36 -1.40 -28.12
CA ASP A 299 -14.53 -1.29 -26.93
C ASP A 299 -13.79 0.07 -26.79
N ASP A 300 -13.80 0.90 -27.83
CA ASP A 300 -13.17 2.23 -27.90
C ASP A 300 -14.14 3.40 -27.69
N VAL A 301 -15.39 3.12 -27.35
CA VAL A 301 -16.44 4.13 -27.07
C VAL A 301 -16.69 4.19 -25.56
N ILE A 302 -16.69 5.41 -24.99
CA ILE A 302 -17.06 5.70 -23.60
C ILE A 302 -18.29 6.61 -23.60
#